data_3669e648ea645166a540634fde41cd74
#
_entry.id   3669e648ea645166a540634fde41cd74
#
_cell.length_a   1.000
_cell.length_b   1.000
_cell.length_c   1.000
_cell.angle_alpha   90.00
_cell.angle_beta   90.00
_cell.angle_gamma   90.00
#
_symmetry.space_group_name_H-M   'P 1'
#
loop_
_entity.id
_entity.type
_entity.pdbx_description
1 polymer ?
#
loop_
_entity_poly.entity_id
_entity_poly.type
_entity_poly.pdbx_seq_one_letter_code
_entity_poly.pdbx_strand_id
1 'polypeptide(L)'
;MLTNDLADALHTGEHPLAAPRLSAADAALARHSVRAYREVPVSDEALRSLLELTGRAPSAYNLQPWRFVVVRDETTRHALQAAAYGQKQVGAAPVVIAMYADMEDTLAHLGEVVHPDLTADKKAGTISMLQNTFGNMTPEARATWANAQANIALGYLLLIARSEGLDTSPMLGFQADQVK
;
A
#
# COMPACT_ATOMS: atom_id res chain seq x y z
N MET A 1 12.64 -7.17 7.36
CA MET A 1 13.76 -7.81 6.64
C MET A 1 13.15 -8.70 5.57
N LEU A 2 13.00 -8.19 4.35
CA LEU A 2 12.50 -8.99 3.22
C LEU A 2 13.65 -9.88 2.77
N THR A 3 13.45 -11.18 2.83
CA THR A 3 14.46 -12.18 2.49
C THR A 3 14.80 -12.14 0.99
N ASN A 4 16.04 -12.49 0.63
CA ASN A 4 16.54 -12.57 -0.75
C ASN A 4 15.69 -13.49 -1.66
N ASP A 5 14.86 -14.35 -1.08
CA ASP A 5 14.00 -15.30 -1.81
C ASP A 5 13.04 -14.64 -2.80
N LEU A 6 12.59 -13.40 -2.53
CA LEU A 6 11.67 -12.68 -3.42
C LEU A 6 12.41 -12.10 -4.65
N ALA A 7 13.65 -11.67 -4.47
CA ALA A 7 14.47 -11.19 -5.58
C ALA A 7 14.75 -12.34 -6.58
N ASP A 8 14.96 -13.56 -6.08
CA ASP A 8 15.17 -14.75 -6.90
C ASP A 8 13.88 -15.21 -7.59
N ALA A 9 12.71 -15.16 -6.90
CA ALA A 9 11.41 -15.50 -7.50
C ALA A 9 11.03 -14.54 -8.65
N LEU A 10 11.39 -13.26 -8.53
CA LEU A 10 11.16 -12.26 -9.59
C LEU A 10 12.02 -12.53 -10.84
N HIS A 11 13.13 -13.28 -10.72
CA HIS A 11 14.02 -13.62 -11.83
C HIS A 11 13.65 -14.97 -12.50
N THR A 12 12.94 -15.86 -11.83
CA THR A 12 12.59 -17.19 -12.37
C THR A 12 11.34 -17.23 -13.23
N GLY A 13 10.59 -16.13 -13.34
CA GLY A 13 9.40 -16.03 -14.20
C GLY A 13 8.18 -16.83 -13.74
N GLU A 14 8.23 -17.53 -12.63
CA GLU A 14 7.08 -18.20 -12.03
C GLU A 14 6.26 -17.21 -11.20
N HIS A 15 5.15 -16.77 -11.74
CA HIS A 15 4.25 -15.81 -11.11
C HIS A 15 2.96 -16.49 -10.63
N PRO A 16 2.46 -16.17 -9.41
CA PRO A 16 1.25 -16.79 -8.86
C PRO A 16 -0.05 -16.47 -9.64
N LEU A 17 -0.01 -15.55 -10.58
CA LEU A 17 -1.14 -15.24 -11.46
C LEU A 17 -0.87 -15.78 -12.86
N ALA A 18 -1.81 -16.58 -13.38
CA ALA A 18 -1.69 -17.33 -14.62
C ALA A 18 -1.67 -16.48 -15.93
N ALA A 19 -1.71 -15.16 -15.84
CA ALA A 19 -1.68 -14.25 -16.99
C ALA A 19 -0.28 -13.60 -17.14
N PRO A 20 0.21 -13.38 -18.38
CA PRO A 20 1.44 -12.63 -18.59
C PRO A 20 1.31 -11.22 -18.03
N ARG A 21 2.32 -10.75 -17.30
CA ARG A 21 2.36 -9.40 -16.74
C ARG A 21 2.33 -8.35 -17.85
N LEU A 22 1.49 -7.33 -17.68
CA LEU A 22 1.54 -6.15 -18.53
C LEU A 22 2.79 -5.33 -18.24
N SER A 23 3.35 -4.70 -19.27
CA SER A 23 4.35 -3.65 -19.06
C SER A 23 3.76 -2.49 -18.23
N ALA A 24 4.60 -1.68 -17.59
CA ALA A 24 4.13 -0.49 -16.87
C ALA A 24 3.32 0.46 -17.77
N ALA A 25 3.72 0.62 -19.04
CA ALA A 25 3.00 1.44 -20.02
C ALA A 25 1.62 0.84 -20.34
N ASP A 26 1.55 -0.46 -20.62
CA ASP A 26 0.29 -1.14 -20.93
C ASP A 26 -0.64 -1.15 -19.71
N ALA A 27 -0.10 -1.35 -18.51
CA ALA A 27 -0.87 -1.27 -17.26
C ALA A 27 -1.46 0.14 -17.08
N ALA A 28 -0.68 1.19 -17.32
CA ALA A 28 -1.15 2.57 -17.22
C ALA A 28 -2.26 2.88 -18.23
N LEU A 29 -2.13 2.42 -19.47
CA LEU A 29 -3.13 2.58 -20.52
C LEU A 29 -4.41 1.79 -20.23
N ALA A 30 -4.29 0.59 -19.68
CA ALA A 30 -5.41 -0.32 -19.45
C ALA A 30 -6.13 -0.08 -18.11
N ARG A 31 -5.47 0.58 -17.14
CA ARG A 31 -6.04 0.79 -15.81
C ARG A 31 -7.21 1.79 -15.85
N HIS A 32 -8.34 1.38 -15.33
CA HIS A 32 -9.49 2.25 -15.06
C HIS A 32 -10.18 1.81 -13.75
N SER A 33 -11.09 2.61 -13.23
CA SER A 33 -11.88 2.26 -12.05
C SER A 33 -12.98 1.28 -12.41
N VAL A 34 -12.80 0.01 -12.00
CA VAL A 34 -13.76 -1.07 -12.21
C VAL A 34 -14.74 -1.13 -11.04
N ARG A 35 -16.03 -1.23 -11.31
CA ARG A 35 -17.10 -1.24 -10.28
C ARG A 35 -17.95 -2.51 -10.27
N ALA A 36 -17.63 -3.46 -11.13
CA ALA A 36 -18.23 -4.79 -11.17
C ALA A 36 -17.10 -5.83 -11.16
N TYR A 37 -17.13 -6.74 -10.24
CA TYR A 37 -16.09 -7.76 -10.06
C TYR A 37 -16.64 -9.15 -10.27
N ARG A 38 -15.79 -10.07 -10.68
CA ARG A 38 -16.08 -11.50 -10.70
C ARG A 38 -16.00 -12.05 -9.29
N GLU A 39 -16.82 -13.03 -8.97
CA GLU A 39 -16.80 -13.77 -7.69
C GLU A 39 -15.65 -14.80 -7.68
N VAL A 40 -14.43 -14.32 -7.92
CA VAL A 40 -13.22 -15.14 -7.92
C VAL A 40 -12.31 -14.65 -6.78
N PRO A 41 -11.94 -15.51 -5.83
CA PRO A 41 -11.06 -15.14 -4.75
C PRO A 41 -9.68 -14.69 -5.29
N VAL A 42 -9.10 -13.67 -4.65
CA VAL A 42 -7.69 -13.30 -4.84
C VAL A 42 -6.85 -14.11 -3.87
N SER A 43 -5.85 -14.84 -4.36
CA SER A 43 -5.02 -15.71 -3.50
C SER A 43 -4.15 -14.90 -2.52
N ASP A 44 -3.68 -15.56 -1.46
CA ASP A 44 -2.79 -14.93 -0.48
C ASP A 44 -1.45 -14.57 -1.12
N GLU A 45 -0.94 -15.40 -2.02
CA GLU A 45 0.28 -15.17 -2.76
C GLU A 45 0.16 -13.91 -3.64
N ALA A 46 -0.95 -13.77 -4.36
CA ALA A 46 -1.19 -12.60 -5.21
C ALA A 46 -1.28 -11.31 -4.39
N LEU A 47 -1.98 -11.34 -3.23
CA LEU A 47 -2.05 -10.17 -2.36
C LEU A 47 -0.71 -9.85 -1.71
N ARG A 48 0.04 -10.86 -1.27
CA ARG A 48 1.38 -10.68 -0.72
C ARG A 48 2.30 -10.04 -1.75
N SER A 49 2.37 -10.61 -2.95
CA SER A 49 3.16 -10.07 -4.06
C SER A 49 2.79 -8.62 -4.38
N LEU A 50 1.49 -8.32 -4.47
CA LEU A 50 0.99 -6.96 -4.72
C LEU A 50 1.46 -5.97 -3.65
N LEU A 51 1.33 -6.32 -2.36
CA LEU A 51 1.69 -5.43 -1.26
C LEU A 51 3.20 -5.27 -1.11
N GLU A 52 3.97 -6.33 -1.31
CA GLU A 52 5.44 -6.29 -1.29
C GLU A 52 6.00 -5.42 -2.42
N LEU A 53 5.48 -5.56 -3.63
CA LEU A 53 5.86 -4.70 -4.76
C LEU A 53 5.41 -3.24 -4.52
N THR A 54 4.23 -3.03 -3.94
CA THR A 54 3.76 -1.69 -3.55
C THR A 54 4.69 -1.06 -2.50
N GLY A 55 5.22 -1.85 -1.58
CA GLY A 55 6.21 -1.41 -0.60
C GLY A 55 7.53 -0.90 -1.19
N ARG A 56 7.80 -1.15 -2.50
CA ARG A 56 8.94 -0.59 -3.23
C ARG A 56 8.71 0.84 -3.72
N ALA A 57 7.53 1.42 -3.48
CA ALA A 57 7.27 2.80 -3.80
C ALA A 57 8.29 3.71 -3.08
N PRO A 58 8.81 4.77 -3.75
CA PRO A 58 9.72 5.70 -3.09
C PRO A 58 8.97 6.55 -2.07
N SER A 59 9.67 6.91 -1.00
CA SER A 59 9.22 7.93 -0.05
C SER A 59 10.40 8.76 0.42
N ALA A 60 10.15 10.01 0.82
CA ALA A 60 11.23 10.84 1.34
C ALA A 60 11.83 10.19 2.58
N TYR A 61 13.15 10.16 2.63
CA TYR A 61 13.95 9.46 3.67
C TYR A 61 13.64 7.96 3.82
N ASN A 62 12.97 7.35 2.85
CA ASN A 62 12.50 5.96 2.91
C ASN A 62 11.57 5.66 4.10
N LEU A 63 10.82 6.65 4.56
CA LEU A 63 9.99 6.52 5.78
C LEU A 63 8.77 5.61 5.64
N GLN A 64 8.27 5.40 4.43
CA GLN A 64 7.20 4.45 4.13
C GLN A 64 6.02 4.50 5.11
N PRO A 65 5.37 5.67 5.31
CA PRO A 65 4.39 5.86 6.37
C PRO A 65 3.03 5.23 6.06
N TRP A 66 2.90 4.46 5.01
CA TRP A 66 1.67 3.78 4.62
C TRP A 66 1.48 2.46 5.36
N ARG A 67 0.22 2.15 5.64
CA ARG A 67 -0.22 0.89 6.22
C ARG A 67 -1.38 0.35 5.39
N PHE A 68 -1.52 -0.97 5.34
CA PHE A 68 -2.57 -1.66 4.59
C PHE A 68 -3.32 -2.60 5.51
N VAL A 69 -4.66 -2.53 5.46
CA VAL A 69 -5.55 -3.52 6.07
C VAL A 69 -6.27 -4.24 4.94
N VAL A 70 -6.06 -5.54 4.85
CA VAL A 70 -6.70 -6.40 3.84
C VAL A 70 -7.97 -7.00 4.43
N VAL A 71 -9.12 -6.66 3.86
CA VAL A 71 -10.43 -7.10 4.31
C VAL A 71 -11.02 -8.08 3.29
N ARG A 72 -11.25 -9.33 3.73
CA ARG A 72 -11.87 -10.40 2.95
C ARG A 72 -13.20 -10.85 3.54
N ASP A 73 -13.37 -10.69 4.85
CA ASP A 73 -14.61 -11.05 5.54
C ASP A 73 -15.80 -10.30 4.95
N GLU A 74 -16.84 -11.04 4.60
CA GLU A 74 -18.02 -10.51 3.95
C GLU A 74 -18.77 -9.52 4.83
N THR A 75 -18.91 -9.84 6.12
CA THR A 75 -19.58 -8.98 7.09
C THR A 75 -18.87 -7.64 7.21
N THR A 76 -17.54 -7.67 7.32
CA THR A 76 -16.70 -6.47 7.39
C THR A 76 -16.76 -5.66 6.09
N ARG A 77 -16.75 -6.32 4.92
CA ARG A 77 -16.90 -5.63 3.62
C ARG A 77 -18.25 -4.92 3.49
N HIS A 78 -19.35 -5.53 3.98
CA HIS A 78 -20.65 -4.90 4.01
C HIS A 78 -20.71 -3.73 4.99
N ALA A 79 -20.05 -3.81 6.14
CA ALA A 79 -19.92 -2.68 7.04
C ALA A 79 -19.13 -1.52 6.38
N LEU A 80 -18.03 -1.83 5.71
CA LEU A 80 -17.28 -0.84 4.92
C LEU A 80 -18.11 -0.25 3.76
N GLN A 81 -18.95 -1.06 3.12
CA GLN A 81 -19.89 -0.55 2.10
C GLN A 81 -20.86 0.47 2.70
N ALA A 82 -21.42 0.20 3.88
CA ALA A 82 -22.28 1.16 4.56
C ALA A 82 -21.53 2.46 4.88
N ALA A 83 -20.32 2.37 5.43
CA ALA A 83 -19.45 3.51 5.69
C ALA A 83 -19.06 4.27 4.40
N ALA A 84 -19.05 3.60 3.28
CA ALA A 84 -18.78 4.15 1.95
C ALA A 84 -20.06 4.55 1.19
N TYR A 85 -21.07 5.07 1.89
CA TYR A 85 -22.32 5.58 1.31
C TYR A 85 -23.07 4.54 0.46
N GLY A 86 -23.00 3.26 0.81
CA GLY A 86 -23.69 2.18 0.13
C GLY A 86 -23.10 1.81 -1.24
N GLN A 87 -21.89 2.23 -1.56
CA GLN A 87 -21.25 1.96 -2.85
C GLN A 87 -21.06 0.44 -3.06
N LYS A 88 -21.81 -0.11 -4.01
CA LYS A 88 -21.94 -1.57 -4.23
C LYS A 88 -20.60 -2.27 -4.49
N GLN A 89 -19.66 -1.62 -5.16
CA GLN A 89 -18.35 -2.21 -5.48
C GLN A 89 -17.54 -2.55 -4.22
N VAL A 90 -17.79 -1.92 -3.08
CA VAL A 90 -17.08 -2.23 -1.81
C VAL A 90 -17.52 -3.59 -1.28
N GLY A 91 -18.81 -3.87 -1.22
CA GLY A 91 -19.33 -5.17 -0.78
C GLY A 91 -19.10 -6.29 -1.80
N ALA A 92 -19.15 -5.96 -3.10
CA ALA A 92 -19.01 -6.93 -4.20
C ALA A 92 -17.55 -7.32 -4.50
N ALA A 93 -16.57 -6.50 -4.14
CA ALA A 93 -15.16 -6.84 -4.37
C ALA A 93 -14.76 -8.06 -3.52
N PRO A 94 -14.01 -9.04 -4.05
CA PRO A 94 -13.51 -10.18 -3.27
C PRO A 94 -12.55 -9.75 -2.15
N VAL A 95 -11.91 -8.60 -2.32
CA VAL A 95 -10.97 -8.00 -1.35
C VAL A 95 -11.15 -6.49 -1.34
N VAL A 96 -11.15 -5.91 -0.15
CA VAL A 96 -11.01 -4.46 0.06
C VAL A 96 -9.67 -4.21 0.77
N ILE A 97 -8.88 -3.28 0.25
CA ILE A 97 -7.64 -2.83 0.89
C ILE A 97 -7.89 -1.43 1.44
N ALA A 98 -7.99 -1.31 2.75
CA ALA A 98 -7.98 0.00 3.40
C ALA A 98 -6.51 0.44 3.56
N MET A 99 -6.20 1.61 3.02
CA MET A 99 -4.86 2.19 3.08
C MET A 99 -4.91 3.48 3.90
N TYR A 100 -3.99 3.62 4.83
CA TYR A 100 -3.86 4.83 5.65
C TYR A 100 -2.38 5.18 5.85
N ALA A 101 -2.13 6.39 6.29
CA ALA A 101 -0.80 6.87 6.66
C ALA A 101 -0.68 6.97 8.17
N ASP A 102 0.39 6.41 8.74
CA ASP A 102 0.71 6.46 10.16
C ASP A 102 2.13 6.96 10.36
N MET A 103 2.25 8.27 10.58
CA MET A 103 3.55 8.90 10.78
C MET A 103 4.06 8.67 12.20
N GLU A 104 3.18 8.55 13.18
CA GLU A 104 3.55 8.35 14.58
C GLU A 104 4.19 6.98 14.78
N ASP A 105 3.56 5.93 14.24
CA ASP A 105 4.15 4.58 14.23
C ASP A 105 5.48 4.56 13.46
N THR A 106 5.55 5.24 12.31
CA THR A 106 6.80 5.34 11.52
C THR A 106 7.93 6.00 12.31
N LEU A 107 7.63 7.09 13.03
CA LEU A 107 8.63 7.78 13.86
C LEU A 107 9.07 6.96 15.07
N ALA A 108 8.18 6.13 15.62
CA ALA A 108 8.52 5.21 16.70
C ALA A 108 9.49 4.09 16.24
N HIS A 109 9.49 3.75 14.94
CA HIS A 109 10.26 2.64 14.37
C HIS A 109 11.32 3.08 13.34
N LEU A 110 11.86 4.31 13.45
CA LEU A 110 12.86 4.85 12.52
C LEU A 110 14.08 3.94 12.30
N GLY A 111 14.45 3.16 13.33
CA GLY A 111 15.55 2.20 13.22
C GLY A 111 15.36 1.13 12.16
N GLU A 112 14.13 0.83 11.76
CA GLU A 112 13.78 -0.20 10.77
C GLU A 112 13.79 0.34 9.33
N VAL A 113 13.49 1.64 9.15
CA VAL A 113 13.38 2.26 7.82
C VAL A 113 14.68 2.93 7.36
N VAL A 114 15.56 3.31 8.29
CA VAL A 114 16.87 3.87 7.96
C VAL A 114 17.75 2.79 7.30
N HIS A 115 18.43 3.17 6.20
CA HIS A 115 19.17 2.24 5.36
C HIS A 115 20.12 1.33 6.16
N PRO A 116 20.06 0.00 5.99
CA PRO A 116 20.82 -0.95 6.81
C PRO A 116 22.34 -0.79 6.69
N ASP A 117 22.85 -0.36 5.53
CA ASP A 117 24.28 -0.24 5.24
C ASP A 117 24.93 1.02 5.82
N LEU A 118 24.16 1.87 6.50
CA LEU A 118 24.73 3.01 7.20
C LEU A 118 25.55 2.54 8.41
N THR A 119 26.70 3.19 8.64
CA THR A 119 27.44 3.00 9.89
C THR A 119 26.59 3.41 11.09
N ALA A 120 26.87 2.85 12.27
CA ALA A 120 26.10 3.11 13.49
C ALA A 120 25.96 4.63 13.77
N ASP A 121 27.04 5.40 13.62
CA ASP A 121 27.02 6.85 13.83
C ASP A 121 26.15 7.58 12.83
N LYS A 122 26.23 7.22 11.55
CA LYS A 122 25.37 7.81 10.49
C LYS A 122 23.91 7.44 10.70
N LYS A 123 23.63 6.21 11.12
CA LYS A 123 22.28 5.75 11.46
C LYS A 123 21.71 6.56 12.62
N ALA A 124 22.45 6.69 13.71
CA ALA A 124 22.04 7.49 14.87
C ALA A 124 21.83 8.98 14.51
N GLY A 125 22.73 9.56 13.72
CA GLY A 125 22.61 10.94 13.25
C GLY A 125 21.37 11.15 12.36
N THR A 126 21.07 10.21 11.46
CA THR A 126 19.89 10.26 10.60
C THR A 126 18.60 10.17 11.43
N ILE A 127 18.53 9.23 12.38
CA ILE A 127 17.38 9.09 13.28
C ILE A 127 17.15 10.38 14.07
N SER A 128 18.21 10.95 14.68
CA SER A 128 18.11 12.20 15.45
C SER A 128 17.63 13.37 14.57
N MET A 129 18.13 13.48 13.35
CA MET A 129 17.70 14.50 12.39
C MET A 129 16.22 14.35 12.05
N LEU A 130 15.75 13.13 11.78
CA LEU A 130 14.35 12.85 11.45
C LEU A 130 13.43 13.14 12.64
N GLN A 131 13.81 12.71 13.84
CA GLN A 131 13.06 13.01 15.08
C GLN A 131 12.91 14.51 15.29
N ASN A 132 13.99 15.29 15.11
CA ASN A 132 13.93 16.73 15.22
C ASN A 132 13.09 17.37 14.11
N THR A 133 13.24 16.93 12.87
CA THR A 133 12.50 17.48 11.73
C THR A 133 10.99 17.31 11.91
N PHE A 134 10.56 16.09 12.18
CA PHE A 134 9.13 15.78 12.31
C PHE A 134 8.59 16.10 13.71
N GLY A 135 9.41 16.06 14.75
CA GLY A 135 9.04 16.46 16.11
C GLY A 135 8.65 17.93 16.23
N ASN A 136 9.22 18.80 15.37
CA ASN A 136 8.88 20.22 15.30
C ASN A 136 7.62 20.53 14.45
N MET A 137 7.04 19.52 13.80
CA MET A 137 5.80 19.67 13.03
C MET A 137 4.58 19.39 13.91
N THR A 138 3.46 20.04 13.60
CA THR A 138 2.19 19.67 14.25
C THR A 138 1.72 18.29 13.79
N PRO A 139 0.88 17.57 14.56
CA PRO A 139 0.31 16.29 14.13
C PRO A 139 -0.39 16.37 12.76
N GLU A 140 -1.11 17.45 12.49
CA GLU A 140 -1.82 17.67 11.22
C GLU A 140 -0.85 17.86 10.06
N ALA A 141 0.27 18.57 10.29
CA ALA A 141 1.32 18.74 9.28
C ALA A 141 2.02 17.39 8.97
N ARG A 142 2.30 16.58 10.01
CA ARG A 142 2.84 15.22 9.83
C ARG A 142 1.87 14.33 9.06
N ALA A 143 0.58 14.34 9.42
CA ALA A 143 -0.45 13.56 8.72
C ALA A 143 -0.56 13.98 7.25
N THR A 144 -0.56 15.28 6.95
CA THR A 144 -0.59 15.80 5.57
C THR A 144 0.63 15.33 4.78
N TRP A 145 1.82 15.42 5.37
CA TRP A 145 3.05 14.94 4.75
C TRP A 145 3.02 13.43 4.49
N ALA A 146 2.60 12.64 5.48
CA ALA A 146 2.50 11.20 5.37
C ALA A 146 1.49 10.76 4.30
N ASN A 147 0.33 11.43 4.21
CA ASN A 147 -0.67 11.19 3.17
C ASN A 147 -0.11 11.46 1.76
N ALA A 148 0.72 12.49 1.59
CA ALA A 148 1.35 12.74 0.29
C ALA A 148 2.26 11.57 -0.12
N GLN A 149 3.02 10.99 0.82
CA GLN A 149 3.85 9.81 0.54
C GLN A 149 2.98 8.56 0.29
N ALA A 150 1.91 8.36 1.05
CA ALA A 150 0.99 7.25 0.87
C ALA A 150 0.33 7.27 -0.52
N ASN A 151 0.01 8.44 -1.07
CA ASN A 151 -0.54 8.56 -2.43
C ASN A 151 0.45 8.09 -3.52
N ILE A 152 1.76 8.20 -3.29
CA ILE A 152 2.77 7.61 -4.20
C ILE A 152 2.63 6.07 -4.18
N ALA A 153 2.56 5.47 -2.99
CA ALA A 153 2.38 4.03 -2.85
C ALA A 153 1.02 3.56 -3.43
N LEU A 154 -0.05 4.36 -3.28
CA LEU A 154 -1.33 4.06 -3.92
C LEU A 154 -1.19 4.01 -5.45
N GLY A 155 -0.48 4.95 -6.05
CA GLY A 155 -0.20 4.91 -7.50
C GLY A 155 0.52 3.64 -7.93
N TYR A 156 1.53 3.20 -7.15
CA TYR A 156 2.22 1.93 -7.35
C TYR A 156 1.26 0.74 -7.25
N LEU A 157 0.46 0.68 -6.18
CA LEU A 157 -0.52 -0.39 -5.98
C LEU A 157 -1.46 -0.55 -7.17
N LEU A 158 -2.01 0.56 -7.67
CA LEU A 158 -2.96 0.54 -8.78
C LEU A 158 -2.33 0.03 -10.09
N LEU A 159 -1.10 0.44 -10.39
CA LEU A 159 -0.38 0.00 -11.58
C LEU A 159 0.08 -1.46 -11.47
N ILE A 160 0.60 -1.86 -10.32
CA ILE A 160 1.04 -3.23 -10.07
C ILE A 160 -0.16 -4.17 -10.12
N ALA A 161 -1.27 -3.85 -9.45
CA ALA A 161 -2.49 -4.64 -9.52
C ALA A 161 -2.92 -4.86 -10.98
N ARG A 162 -2.94 -3.81 -11.80
CA ARG A 162 -3.30 -3.94 -13.20
C ARG A 162 -2.29 -4.76 -14.01
N SER A 163 -0.98 -4.62 -13.75
CA SER A 163 0.04 -5.45 -14.42
C SER A 163 -0.09 -6.93 -14.07
N GLU A 164 -0.56 -7.24 -12.87
CA GLU A 164 -0.82 -8.59 -12.36
C GLU A 164 -2.20 -9.16 -12.75
N GLY A 165 -2.98 -8.44 -13.57
CA GLY A 165 -4.30 -8.88 -14.01
C GLY A 165 -5.44 -8.63 -13.02
N LEU A 166 -5.20 -7.83 -11.96
CA LEU A 166 -6.20 -7.41 -11.00
C LEU A 166 -6.76 -6.04 -11.37
N ASP A 167 -8.08 -5.90 -11.30
CA ASP A 167 -8.76 -4.62 -11.48
C ASP A 167 -9.03 -3.94 -10.15
N THR A 168 -8.98 -2.62 -10.14
CA THR A 168 -9.11 -1.81 -8.93
C THR A 168 -10.10 -0.67 -9.07
N SER A 169 -10.65 -0.20 -7.94
CA SER A 169 -11.45 1.02 -7.85
C SER A 169 -10.98 1.83 -6.64
N PRO A 170 -10.05 2.80 -6.80
CA PRO A 170 -9.65 3.66 -5.70
C PRO A 170 -10.81 4.57 -5.28
N MET A 171 -10.98 4.74 -3.97
CA MET A 171 -12.09 5.48 -3.41
C MET A 171 -11.62 6.39 -2.27
N LEU A 172 -12.14 7.62 -2.25
CA LEU A 172 -12.02 8.58 -1.16
C LEU A 172 -13.38 8.93 -0.54
N GLY A 173 -14.48 8.46 -1.16
CA GLY A 173 -15.84 8.72 -0.70
C GLY A 173 -16.28 7.73 0.36
N PHE A 174 -15.92 7.97 1.62
CA PHE A 174 -16.34 7.19 2.78
C PHE A 174 -16.30 8.05 4.06
N GLN A 175 -16.98 7.58 5.09
CA GLN A 175 -17.01 8.21 6.41
C GLN A 175 -15.83 7.66 7.24
N ALA A 176 -14.76 8.44 7.34
CA ALA A 176 -13.50 7.99 7.94
C ALA A 176 -13.67 7.50 9.39
N ASP A 177 -14.57 8.13 10.17
CA ASP A 177 -14.81 7.75 11.57
C ASP A 177 -15.51 6.39 11.73
N GLN A 178 -16.13 5.86 10.66
CA GLN A 178 -16.78 4.54 10.64
C GLN A 178 -15.85 3.44 10.07
N VAL A 179 -14.68 3.81 9.55
CA VAL A 179 -13.70 2.87 8.96
C VAL A 179 -12.55 2.57 9.94
N LYS A 180 -12.50 3.26 11.07
CA LYS A 180 -11.47 3.07 12.12
C LYS A 180 -11.61 1.78 12.87
#